data_af656d19218493a8009a26ddcaa949f3
#
_entry.id   af656d19218493a8009a26ddcaa949f3
#
_cell.length_a   1.000
_cell.length_b   1.000
_cell.length_c   1.000
_cell.angle_alpha   90.00
_cell.angle_beta   90.00
_cell.angle_gamma   90.00
#
_symmetry.space_group_name_H-M   'P 1'
#
loop_
_entity.id
_entity.type
_entity.pdbx_description
1 polymer ?
#
loop_
_entity_poly.entity_id
_entity_poly.type
_entity_poly.pdbx_seq_one_letter_code
_entity_poly.pdbx_strand_id
1 'polypeptide(L)'
;MKRLSRRTFLGAGGAMAASVPLAHSLLPAHGHPWDATAQAASAAPPDGGPGQSGAQPGGMAHGGGVNGPTFKKGRGVDHRANGFHPTEVLRDFDYGTTRRINGRVYREWEVVAIDKEIEVAPGVKYPAWTYNGRVPGPTLRCRQGEKLRVRFVNGSEHPHTMHFHGFHTAGMDGVPEEGDGAIAPGKSTVYEFEGDPFGLHLYHCHVSPLAEHIARGLYGTFIIDPKDGREDADEMVMVMNGFNTNFDAEGNQVYAVNTVAFHHTEEPIRVKRGELVRIYLVNALEYDPINSFHIHANFFQYYPTGTSLSPNEFTDTVVLGQAQRGILEMRFRHPGRFMFHAHKTEFAELGWMGFFEVS
;
A
#
# COMPACT_ATOMS: atom_id res chain seq x y z
N MET A 1 -26.51 -53.87 5.04
CA MET A 1 -25.89 -55.02 5.74
C MET A 1 -24.42 -54.70 6.00
N LYS A 2 -24.02 -54.91 7.26
CA LYS A 2 -22.65 -54.90 7.84
C LYS A 2 -21.83 -53.59 7.79
N ARG A 3 -21.88 -52.88 8.92
CA ARG A 3 -20.90 -51.97 9.44
C ARG A 3 -19.57 -52.69 9.63
N LEU A 4 -18.44 -52.05 9.25
CA LEU A 4 -17.09 -52.43 9.70
C LEU A 4 -16.54 -51.34 10.59
N SER A 5 -16.16 -51.77 11.78
CA SER A 5 -15.72 -50.98 12.94
C SER A 5 -14.23 -50.58 12.82
N ARG A 6 -13.98 -49.40 13.41
CA ARG A 6 -12.61 -49.01 13.79
C ARG A 6 -12.06 -50.01 14.84
N ARG A 7 -10.82 -50.47 14.66
CA ARG A 7 -9.82 -50.66 15.73
C ARG A 7 -8.56 -51.37 15.21
N THR A 8 -7.44 -50.89 15.71
CA THR A 8 -6.17 -51.58 16.01
C THR A 8 -5.15 -51.67 14.88
N PHE A 9 -4.15 -50.79 14.96
CA PHE A 9 -2.75 -51.14 14.73
C PHE A 9 -1.87 -50.43 15.76
N LEU A 10 -1.63 -51.13 16.85
CA LEU A 10 -0.49 -50.94 17.78
C LEU A 10 0.34 -52.20 17.69
N GLY A 11 1.64 -52.04 17.49
CA GLY A 11 2.59 -53.16 17.60
C GLY A 11 3.93 -52.81 16.99
N ALA A 12 4.79 -52.30 17.82
CA ALA A 12 6.08 -52.83 18.26
C ALA A 12 7.20 -52.86 17.23
N GLY A 13 8.32 -52.25 17.61
CA GLY A 13 9.61 -52.65 17.03
C GLY A 13 10.72 -51.62 17.09
N GLY A 14 11.55 -51.68 18.13
CA GLY A 14 12.99 -51.62 18.01
C GLY A 14 13.66 -50.25 18.09
N ALA A 15 14.11 -49.89 19.26
CA ALA A 15 15.14 -48.87 19.49
C ALA A 15 16.50 -49.40 18.96
N MET A 16 17.17 -48.61 18.14
CA MET A 16 18.64 -48.64 18.03
C MET A 16 19.17 -47.24 18.23
N ALA A 17 19.78 -47.03 19.36
CA ALA A 17 20.60 -45.86 19.65
C ALA A 17 21.95 -46.02 18.97
N ALA A 18 22.24 -45.17 18.00
CA ALA A 18 23.61 -44.98 17.51
C ALA A 18 24.15 -43.67 18.09
N SER A 19 25.06 -43.84 19.04
CA SER A 19 25.88 -42.76 19.61
C SER A 19 26.92 -42.31 18.58
N VAL A 20 26.85 -41.02 18.19
CA VAL A 20 27.93 -40.36 17.43
C VAL A 20 28.70 -39.47 18.43
N PRO A 21 30.04 -39.59 18.53
CA PRO A 21 30.81 -38.75 19.45
C PRO A 21 30.93 -37.31 18.93
N LEU A 22 30.67 -36.35 19.83
CA LEU A 22 30.97 -34.94 19.62
C LEU A 22 32.50 -34.75 19.57
N ALA A 23 32.99 -34.40 18.39
CA ALA A 23 34.33 -33.83 18.27
C ALA A 23 34.25 -32.35 18.54
N HIS A 24 34.82 -31.91 19.66
CA HIS A 24 35.08 -30.49 19.91
C HIS A 24 36.25 -30.03 19.04
N SER A 25 35.94 -29.31 17.96
CA SER A 25 36.95 -28.50 17.26
C SER A 25 36.98 -27.10 17.86
N LEU A 26 38.08 -26.82 18.53
CA LEU A 26 38.45 -25.46 19.01
C LEU A 26 38.73 -24.58 17.79
N LEU A 27 37.87 -23.61 17.52
CA LEU A 27 38.17 -22.48 16.63
C LEU A 27 38.69 -21.30 17.45
N PRO A 28 39.72 -20.58 16.97
CA PRO A 28 40.27 -19.45 17.70
C PRO A 28 39.31 -18.26 17.70
N ALA A 29 39.26 -17.57 18.83
CA ALA A 29 38.50 -16.35 19.03
C ALA A 29 39.01 -15.24 18.13
N HIS A 30 38.19 -14.79 17.18
CA HIS A 30 38.41 -13.53 16.46
C HIS A 30 37.91 -12.39 17.33
N GLY A 31 38.87 -11.52 17.73
CA GLY A 31 38.57 -10.30 18.49
C GLY A 31 37.72 -9.33 17.69
N HIS A 32 36.77 -8.72 18.35
CA HIS A 32 35.94 -7.63 17.82
C HIS A 32 36.77 -6.35 17.66
N PRO A 33 36.67 -5.63 16.52
CA PRO A 33 37.43 -4.39 16.30
C PRO A 33 36.65 -3.15 16.77
N TRP A 34 36.35 -3.08 18.06
CA TRP A 34 35.71 -1.89 18.65
C TRP A 34 36.37 -1.42 19.94
N ASP A 35 37.70 -1.51 20.04
CA ASP A 35 38.48 -0.83 21.05
C ASP A 35 39.52 0.04 20.39
N ALA A 36 39.12 1.26 20.00
CA ALA A 36 40.03 2.35 19.65
C ALA A 36 39.64 3.58 20.48
N THR A 37 40.35 3.76 21.57
CA THR A 37 40.38 4.97 22.39
C THR A 37 40.72 6.17 21.53
N ALA A 38 39.81 7.15 21.44
CA ALA A 38 40.07 8.44 20.81
C ALA A 38 40.94 9.31 21.75
N GLN A 39 42.17 9.54 21.37
CA GLN A 39 42.98 10.64 21.90
C GLN A 39 42.66 11.92 21.15
N ALA A 40 42.13 12.90 21.86
CA ALA A 40 41.93 14.24 21.36
C ALA A 40 43.29 14.96 21.19
N ALA A 41 43.60 15.37 19.97
CA ALA A 41 44.64 16.34 19.71
C ALA A 41 43.98 17.67 19.32
N SER A 42 44.12 18.67 20.18
CA SER A 42 43.79 20.07 19.91
C SER A 42 44.84 20.70 19.00
N ALA A 43 44.43 21.26 17.87
CA ALA A 43 45.21 22.20 17.10
C ALA A 43 44.35 23.41 16.76
N ALA A 44 44.78 24.59 17.17
CA ALA A 44 44.17 25.89 16.88
C ALA A 44 44.41 26.32 15.42
N PRO A 45 43.54 27.16 14.86
CA PRO A 45 43.63 27.61 13.47
C PRO A 45 44.52 28.83 13.32
N PRO A 46 45.12 29.06 12.14
CA PRO A 46 45.74 30.35 11.82
C PRO A 46 44.72 31.34 11.22
N ASP A 47 44.83 32.58 11.68
CA ASP A 47 44.13 33.76 11.18
C ASP A 47 44.45 34.08 9.72
N GLY A 48 43.44 34.60 9.01
CA GLY A 48 43.68 35.21 7.69
C GLY A 48 42.40 35.67 7.00
N GLY A 49 41.99 36.85 7.23
CA GLY A 49 41.20 37.94 6.72
C GLY A 49 40.31 37.81 5.43
N PRO A 50 39.61 38.88 5.03
CA PRO A 50 38.19 38.79 4.74
C PRO A 50 37.84 38.70 3.24
N GLY A 51 36.83 37.89 2.90
CA GLY A 51 36.22 37.87 1.57
C GLY A 51 34.72 37.65 1.70
N GLN A 52 33.98 38.74 1.55
CA GLN A 52 32.51 38.70 1.46
C GLN A 52 32.05 37.96 0.20
N SER A 53 31.16 37.03 0.33
CA SER A 53 30.06 36.84 -0.60
C SER A 53 28.96 36.03 0.09
N GLY A 54 27.80 36.65 0.27
CA GLY A 54 26.61 36.04 0.82
C GLY A 54 26.13 34.89 -0.06
N ALA A 55 26.31 33.68 0.40
CA ALA A 55 25.58 32.54 -0.08
C ALA A 55 24.30 32.42 0.74
N GLN A 56 23.16 32.73 0.13
CA GLN A 56 21.87 32.30 0.67
C GLN A 56 21.91 30.77 0.87
N PRO A 57 21.25 30.22 1.91
CA PRO A 57 21.13 28.77 2.04
C PRO A 57 20.40 28.27 0.81
N GLY A 58 21.13 27.58 -0.06
CA GLY A 58 20.60 26.90 -1.22
C GLY A 58 19.52 25.93 -0.77
N GLY A 59 18.29 26.15 -1.23
CA GLY A 59 17.27 25.14 -1.11
C GLY A 59 17.83 23.83 -1.63
N MET A 60 17.63 22.76 -0.88
CA MET A 60 18.00 21.42 -1.31
C MET A 60 17.45 21.22 -2.72
N ALA A 61 18.35 21.14 -3.69
CA ALA A 61 18.00 20.64 -4.99
C ALA A 61 17.57 19.18 -4.73
N HIS A 62 16.28 18.91 -4.83
CA HIS A 62 15.80 17.55 -4.87
C HIS A 62 16.47 16.91 -6.07
N GLY A 63 17.56 16.18 -5.80
CA GLY A 63 18.30 15.46 -6.82
C GLY A 63 17.37 14.39 -7.36
N GLY A 64 16.86 14.59 -8.56
CA GLY A 64 16.40 13.48 -9.34
C GLY A 64 17.58 12.50 -9.37
N GLY A 65 17.33 11.24 -9.01
CA GLY A 65 18.28 10.17 -9.25
C GLY A 65 18.72 10.26 -10.71
N VAL A 66 19.84 9.66 -11.06
CA VAL A 66 20.50 9.80 -12.38
C VAL A 66 19.54 9.60 -13.56
N ASN A 67 18.34 9.04 -13.32
CA ASN A 67 17.27 8.77 -14.29
C ASN A 67 15.86 9.22 -13.81
N GLY A 68 15.72 10.00 -12.72
CA GLY A 68 14.41 10.41 -12.21
C GLY A 68 13.85 11.64 -12.95
N PRO A 69 12.51 11.80 -12.99
CA PRO A 69 11.90 12.97 -13.61
C PRO A 69 12.24 14.24 -12.81
N THR A 70 12.50 15.32 -13.53
CA THR A 70 12.67 16.66 -12.93
C THR A 70 11.29 17.27 -12.72
N PHE A 71 10.83 17.39 -11.47
CA PHE A 71 9.57 18.07 -11.16
C PHE A 71 9.68 19.57 -11.45
N LYS A 72 8.69 20.12 -12.15
CA LYS A 72 8.63 21.56 -12.45
C LYS A 72 8.19 22.32 -11.19
N LYS A 73 9.08 23.14 -10.63
CA LYS A 73 8.76 24.02 -9.51
C LYS A 73 7.68 25.03 -9.89
N GLY A 74 6.76 25.30 -8.96
CA GLY A 74 5.76 26.37 -9.09
C GLY A 74 4.56 26.05 -10.00
N ARG A 75 4.40 24.80 -10.44
CA ARG A 75 3.21 24.33 -11.16
C ARG A 75 2.57 23.19 -10.38
N GLY A 76 1.29 23.35 -10.02
CA GLY A 76 0.48 22.25 -9.48
C GLY A 76 0.02 21.27 -10.56
N VAL A 77 -0.44 20.09 -10.13
CA VAL A 77 -1.11 19.10 -10.98
C VAL A 77 -2.54 19.57 -11.27
N ASP A 78 -2.99 19.40 -12.50
CA ASP A 78 -4.39 19.65 -12.86
C ASP A 78 -5.29 18.47 -12.45
N HIS A 79 -5.82 18.54 -11.23
CA HIS A 79 -6.73 17.54 -10.69
C HIS A 79 -8.06 17.42 -11.45
N ARG A 80 -8.49 18.49 -12.17
CA ARG A 80 -9.69 18.42 -13.03
C ARG A 80 -9.43 17.56 -14.25
N ALA A 81 -8.26 17.71 -14.87
CA ALA A 81 -7.84 16.83 -15.98
C ALA A 81 -7.70 15.39 -15.50
N ASN A 82 -7.16 15.17 -14.31
CA ASN A 82 -7.11 13.85 -13.69
C ASN A 82 -8.52 13.28 -13.40
N GLY A 83 -9.51 14.14 -13.15
CA GLY A 83 -10.87 13.72 -12.79
C GLY A 83 -10.99 13.15 -11.37
N PHE A 84 -9.97 13.33 -10.53
CA PHE A 84 -9.96 13.02 -9.10
C PHE A 84 -8.95 13.92 -8.38
N HIS A 85 -9.12 14.02 -7.07
CA HIS A 85 -8.25 14.81 -6.19
C HIS A 85 -7.69 13.90 -5.08
N PRO A 86 -6.37 13.82 -4.85
CA PRO A 86 -5.79 12.89 -3.87
C PRO A 86 -6.34 13.05 -2.44
N THR A 87 -6.65 14.29 -2.03
CA THR A 87 -7.27 14.56 -0.72
C THR A 87 -8.69 13.99 -0.61
N GLU A 88 -9.47 14.03 -1.69
CA GLU A 88 -10.82 13.42 -1.73
C GLU A 88 -10.73 11.91 -1.70
N VAL A 89 -9.79 11.32 -2.45
CA VAL A 89 -9.54 9.87 -2.50
C VAL A 89 -9.27 9.29 -1.10
N LEU A 90 -8.66 10.06 -0.19
CA LEU A 90 -8.43 9.60 1.19
C LEU A 90 -9.71 9.11 1.88
N ARG A 91 -10.85 9.78 1.65
CA ARG A 91 -12.11 9.57 2.39
C ARG A 91 -13.30 9.17 1.50
N ASP A 92 -13.03 8.84 0.25
CA ASP A 92 -14.06 8.41 -0.69
C ASP A 92 -14.30 6.89 -0.59
N PHE A 93 -15.20 6.51 0.33
CA PHE A 93 -15.61 5.13 0.54
C PHE A 93 -16.90 4.84 -0.23
N ASP A 94 -16.81 3.92 -1.19
CA ASP A 94 -17.94 3.47 -2.00
C ASP A 94 -18.67 2.31 -1.30
N TYR A 95 -19.81 2.61 -0.71
CA TYR A 95 -20.68 1.61 -0.06
C TYR A 95 -21.57 0.85 -1.04
N GLY A 96 -21.47 1.10 -2.34
CA GLY A 96 -22.32 0.47 -3.34
C GLY A 96 -23.81 0.70 -3.13
N THR A 97 -24.63 -0.07 -3.84
CA THR A 97 -26.08 -0.03 -3.72
C THR A 97 -26.63 -1.37 -3.25
N THR A 98 -27.73 -1.35 -2.49
CA THR A 98 -28.41 -2.57 -2.07
C THR A 98 -29.43 -2.98 -3.12
N ARG A 99 -29.34 -4.21 -3.61
CA ARG A 99 -30.23 -4.76 -4.62
C ARG A 99 -30.80 -6.13 -4.21
N ARG A 100 -32.09 -6.34 -4.46
CA ARG A 100 -32.74 -7.65 -4.24
C ARG A 100 -32.78 -8.42 -5.57
N ILE A 101 -32.16 -9.60 -5.59
CA ILE A 101 -32.10 -10.49 -6.75
C ILE A 101 -32.56 -11.88 -6.31
N ASN A 102 -33.61 -12.44 -6.93
CA ASN A 102 -34.17 -13.75 -6.61
C ASN A 102 -34.43 -13.93 -5.09
N GLY A 103 -34.98 -12.90 -4.44
CA GLY A 103 -35.29 -12.90 -3.01
C GLY A 103 -34.13 -12.67 -2.06
N ARG A 104 -32.88 -12.66 -2.53
CA ARG A 104 -31.66 -12.38 -1.75
C ARG A 104 -31.25 -10.92 -1.89
N VAL A 105 -30.71 -10.35 -0.82
CA VAL A 105 -30.18 -8.98 -0.82
C VAL A 105 -28.70 -9.03 -1.07
N TYR A 106 -28.24 -8.25 -2.05
CA TYR A 106 -26.84 -8.06 -2.40
C TYR A 106 -26.45 -6.60 -2.25
N ARG A 107 -25.21 -6.35 -1.87
CA ARG A 107 -24.53 -5.08 -2.08
C ARG A 107 -23.83 -5.15 -3.42
N GLU A 108 -24.08 -4.18 -4.28
CA GLU A 108 -23.63 -4.19 -5.68
C GLU A 108 -22.85 -2.93 -6.03
N TRP A 109 -21.77 -3.13 -6.78
CA TRP A 109 -20.96 -2.07 -7.41
C TRP A 109 -20.83 -2.34 -8.90
N GLU A 110 -20.59 -1.27 -9.65
CA GLU A 110 -20.12 -1.35 -11.01
C GLU A 110 -18.73 -0.74 -11.08
N VAL A 111 -17.78 -1.50 -11.62
CA VAL A 111 -16.40 -1.09 -11.82
C VAL A 111 -16.07 -1.19 -13.31
N VAL A 112 -15.58 -0.09 -13.90
CA VAL A 112 -15.27 0.01 -15.32
C VAL A 112 -13.77 0.20 -15.49
N ALA A 113 -13.11 -0.67 -16.26
CA ALA A 113 -11.73 -0.43 -16.67
C ALA A 113 -11.72 0.61 -17.81
N ILE A 114 -10.85 1.62 -17.71
CA ILE A 114 -10.75 2.74 -18.64
C ILE A 114 -9.29 3.13 -18.81
N ASP A 115 -8.84 3.28 -20.07
CA ASP A 115 -7.54 3.84 -20.40
C ASP A 115 -7.59 5.36 -20.25
N LYS A 116 -6.61 5.94 -19.57
CA LYS A 116 -6.62 7.37 -19.27
C LYS A 116 -5.21 7.92 -19.05
N GLU A 117 -4.90 9.06 -19.64
CA GLU A 117 -3.70 9.81 -19.24
C GLU A 117 -3.97 10.57 -17.94
N ILE A 118 -3.09 10.43 -16.95
CA ILE A 118 -3.13 11.14 -15.67
C ILE A 118 -1.82 11.89 -15.45
N GLU A 119 -1.84 12.96 -14.65
CA GLU A 119 -0.63 13.68 -14.23
C GLU A 119 -0.28 13.23 -12.78
N VAL A 120 0.88 12.58 -12.62
CA VAL A 120 1.33 11.97 -11.35
C VAL A 120 2.30 12.86 -10.56
N ALA A 121 2.86 13.86 -11.22
CA ALA A 121 3.65 14.95 -10.66
C ALA A 121 3.58 16.14 -11.61
N PRO A 122 3.91 17.38 -11.18
CA PRO A 122 3.83 18.57 -12.04
C PRO A 122 4.55 18.40 -13.39
N GLY A 123 3.77 18.28 -14.47
CA GLY A 123 4.25 18.09 -15.85
C GLY A 123 4.64 16.65 -16.20
N VAL A 124 4.44 15.67 -15.31
CA VAL A 124 4.70 14.26 -15.54
C VAL A 124 3.39 13.55 -15.83
N LYS A 125 3.14 13.27 -17.09
CA LYS A 125 1.97 12.55 -17.58
C LYS A 125 2.24 11.05 -17.65
N TYR A 126 1.24 10.26 -17.30
CA TYR A 126 1.32 8.81 -17.26
C TYR A 126 0.10 8.17 -17.93
N PRO A 127 0.29 7.29 -18.93
CA PRO A 127 -0.79 6.58 -19.59
C PRO A 127 -1.27 5.44 -18.70
N ALA A 128 -2.21 5.72 -17.79
CA ALA A 128 -2.74 4.79 -16.83
C ALA A 128 -3.84 3.90 -17.41
N TRP A 129 -3.94 2.68 -16.88
CA TRP A 129 -5.13 1.85 -16.93
C TRP A 129 -5.83 1.96 -15.59
N THR A 130 -7.09 2.30 -15.59
CA THR A 130 -7.75 2.72 -14.35
C THR A 130 -9.02 1.92 -14.09
N TYR A 131 -9.39 1.77 -12.82
CA TYR A 131 -10.76 1.43 -12.45
C TYR A 131 -11.55 2.70 -12.13
N ASN A 132 -12.67 2.89 -12.84
CA ASN A 132 -13.53 4.07 -12.74
C ASN A 132 -12.80 5.41 -13.02
N GLY A 133 -11.79 5.40 -13.93
CA GLY A 133 -11.11 6.60 -14.39
C GLY A 133 -10.16 7.24 -13.38
N ARG A 134 -9.75 6.52 -12.33
CA ARG A 134 -8.81 7.01 -11.30
C ARG A 134 -7.81 5.95 -10.84
N VAL A 135 -6.71 6.39 -10.25
CA VAL A 135 -5.70 5.59 -9.57
C VAL A 135 -5.50 6.17 -8.17
N PRO A 136 -5.57 5.38 -7.08
CA PRO A 136 -6.13 4.03 -7.06
C PRO A 136 -7.60 4.01 -7.49
N GLY A 137 -8.09 2.86 -7.89
CA GLY A 137 -9.52 2.63 -8.13
C GLY A 137 -10.38 2.88 -6.88
N PRO A 138 -11.71 2.80 -6.97
CA PRO A 138 -12.61 3.09 -5.86
C PRO A 138 -12.31 2.22 -4.63
N THR A 139 -12.43 2.81 -3.43
CA THR A 139 -12.40 2.06 -2.18
C THR A 139 -13.77 1.46 -1.91
N LEU A 140 -13.96 0.20 -2.27
CA LEU A 140 -15.21 -0.51 -2.04
C LEU A 140 -15.35 -0.87 -0.56
N ARG A 141 -16.55 -0.73 0.04
CA ARG A 141 -16.75 -0.97 1.46
C ARG A 141 -18.08 -1.64 1.76
N CYS A 142 -18.04 -2.68 2.60
CA CYS A 142 -19.21 -3.42 3.05
C CYS A 142 -19.06 -3.87 4.51
N ARG A 143 -20.07 -4.59 5.04
CA ARG A 143 -20.01 -5.26 6.34
C ARG A 143 -19.81 -6.76 6.17
N GLN A 144 -19.16 -7.36 7.15
CA GLN A 144 -18.97 -8.81 7.24
C GLN A 144 -20.30 -9.55 7.16
N GLY A 145 -20.35 -10.57 6.29
CA GLY A 145 -21.51 -11.42 6.05
C GLY A 145 -22.49 -10.87 5.02
N GLU A 146 -22.26 -9.69 4.44
CA GLU A 146 -23.07 -9.24 3.30
C GLU A 146 -22.75 -10.07 2.05
N LYS A 147 -23.80 -10.34 1.25
CA LYS A 147 -23.62 -10.91 -0.09
C LYS A 147 -23.28 -9.80 -1.07
N LEU A 148 -22.21 -10.02 -1.82
CA LEU A 148 -21.57 -9.00 -2.64
C LEU A 148 -21.66 -9.35 -4.11
N ARG A 149 -21.82 -8.32 -4.95
CA ARG A 149 -21.73 -8.40 -6.41
C ARG A 149 -20.91 -7.24 -6.93
N VAL A 150 -19.88 -7.55 -7.69
CA VAL A 150 -19.13 -6.53 -8.44
C VAL A 150 -19.34 -6.82 -9.93
N ARG A 151 -20.08 -5.93 -10.59
CA ARG A 151 -20.19 -5.94 -12.04
C ARG A 151 -18.97 -5.25 -12.62
N PHE A 152 -18.11 -6.02 -13.25
CA PHE A 152 -16.94 -5.50 -13.95
C PHE A 152 -17.27 -5.30 -15.43
N VAL A 153 -16.93 -4.12 -15.97
CA VAL A 153 -17.07 -3.78 -17.38
C VAL A 153 -15.71 -3.38 -17.92
N ASN A 154 -15.27 -4.03 -18.96
CA ASN A 154 -14.02 -3.66 -19.62
C ASN A 154 -14.28 -2.64 -20.75
N GLY A 155 -14.06 -1.37 -20.45
CA GLY A 155 -14.11 -0.24 -21.40
C GLY A 155 -12.73 0.17 -21.92
N SER A 156 -11.68 -0.59 -21.60
CA SER A 156 -10.31 -0.39 -22.08
C SER A 156 -10.09 -1.09 -23.43
N GLU A 157 -8.97 -0.78 -24.08
CA GLU A 157 -8.53 -1.45 -25.32
C GLU A 157 -7.81 -2.78 -25.08
N HIS A 158 -7.51 -3.12 -23.82
CA HIS A 158 -6.80 -4.32 -23.40
C HIS A 158 -7.71 -5.26 -22.60
N PRO A 159 -7.46 -6.59 -22.58
CA PRO A 159 -8.19 -7.49 -21.69
C PRO A 159 -7.79 -7.25 -20.23
N HIS A 160 -8.78 -7.26 -19.33
CA HIS A 160 -8.56 -7.03 -17.89
C HIS A 160 -9.42 -7.97 -17.05
N THR A 161 -9.08 -8.07 -15.74
CA THR A 161 -9.87 -8.78 -14.73
C THR A 161 -9.94 -7.95 -13.44
N MET A 162 -10.67 -8.46 -12.44
CA MET A 162 -10.54 -8.03 -11.04
C MET A 162 -10.29 -9.27 -10.17
N HIS A 163 -9.08 -9.39 -9.65
CA HIS A 163 -8.72 -10.37 -8.64
C HIS A 163 -8.83 -9.74 -7.26
N PHE A 164 -9.57 -10.39 -6.35
CA PHE A 164 -9.82 -9.89 -4.99
C PHE A 164 -9.03 -10.71 -3.97
N HIS A 165 -8.30 -10.06 -3.07
CA HIS A 165 -7.49 -10.79 -2.09
C HIS A 165 -8.31 -11.31 -0.92
N GLY A 166 -8.42 -12.65 -0.80
CA GLY A 166 -8.71 -13.35 0.44
C GLY A 166 -10.18 -13.63 0.79
N PHE A 167 -11.18 -13.31 -0.06
CA PHE A 167 -12.59 -13.51 0.29
C PHE A 167 -13.49 -14.00 -0.86
N HIS A 168 -12.92 -14.62 -1.87
CA HIS A 168 -13.65 -15.18 -3.02
C HIS A 168 -13.56 -16.71 -3.08
N THR A 169 -14.42 -17.33 -3.89
CA THR A 169 -14.30 -18.76 -4.26
C THR A 169 -13.36 -18.90 -5.46
N ALA A 170 -12.83 -20.10 -5.70
CA ALA A 170 -11.92 -20.34 -6.83
C ALA A 170 -12.52 -19.92 -8.18
N GLY A 171 -13.81 -20.17 -8.43
CA GLY A 171 -14.47 -19.76 -9.68
C GLY A 171 -14.70 -18.24 -9.82
N MET A 172 -14.41 -17.45 -8.77
CA MET A 172 -14.50 -15.98 -8.75
C MET A 172 -13.14 -15.32 -8.53
N ASP A 173 -12.07 -16.03 -8.85
CA ASP A 173 -10.70 -15.60 -8.60
C ASP A 173 -10.28 -14.39 -9.45
N GLY A 174 -10.87 -14.21 -10.62
CA GLY A 174 -10.53 -13.09 -11.50
C GLY A 174 -9.14 -13.22 -12.14
N VAL A 175 -8.68 -14.46 -12.32
CA VAL A 175 -7.48 -14.81 -13.08
C VAL A 175 -7.85 -15.35 -14.46
N PRO A 176 -6.96 -15.24 -15.47
CA PRO A 176 -7.29 -15.69 -16.83
C PRO A 176 -7.61 -17.19 -16.96
N GLU A 177 -7.12 -18.02 -16.03
CA GLU A 177 -7.26 -19.47 -16.05
C GLU A 177 -8.55 -19.99 -15.39
N GLU A 178 -9.29 -19.12 -14.68
CA GLU A 178 -10.46 -19.51 -13.89
C GLU A 178 -11.68 -18.62 -14.19
N GLY A 179 -12.88 -19.18 -13.96
CA GLY A 179 -14.15 -18.46 -14.13
C GLY A 179 -14.35 -17.98 -15.58
N ASP A 180 -14.65 -16.67 -15.73
CA ASP A 180 -14.85 -16.07 -17.06
C ASP A 180 -13.53 -15.69 -17.75
N GLY A 181 -12.38 -15.96 -17.12
CA GLY A 181 -11.06 -15.67 -17.66
C GLY A 181 -10.79 -14.17 -17.81
N ALA A 182 -9.91 -13.83 -18.76
CA ALA A 182 -9.63 -12.44 -19.11
C ALA A 182 -10.81 -11.81 -19.87
N ILE A 183 -11.37 -10.73 -19.36
CA ILE A 183 -12.52 -10.05 -19.93
C ILE A 183 -12.05 -9.16 -21.09
N ALA A 184 -12.46 -9.50 -22.30
CA ALA A 184 -12.06 -8.77 -23.51
C ALA A 184 -12.67 -7.34 -23.54
N PRO A 185 -12.09 -6.41 -24.33
CA PRO A 185 -12.64 -5.08 -24.59
C PRO A 185 -14.14 -5.09 -24.92
N GLY A 186 -14.92 -4.22 -24.28
CA GLY A 186 -16.37 -4.11 -24.45
C GLY A 186 -17.20 -5.23 -23.82
N LYS A 187 -16.57 -6.17 -23.11
CA LYS A 187 -17.25 -7.25 -22.38
C LYS A 187 -17.39 -6.93 -20.89
N SER A 188 -18.20 -7.72 -20.19
CA SER A 188 -18.40 -7.58 -18.77
C SER A 188 -18.61 -8.94 -18.12
N THR A 189 -18.30 -9.03 -16.81
CA THR A 189 -18.58 -10.18 -15.95
C THR A 189 -19.15 -9.71 -14.63
N VAL A 190 -19.58 -10.65 -13.77
CA VAL A 190 -20.04 -10.38 -12.42
C VAL A 190 -19.34 -11.32 -11.46
N TYR A 191 -18.61 -10.73 -10.52
CA TYR A 191 -18.04 -11.45 -9.38
C TYR A 191 -19.04 -11.47 -8.23
N GLU A 192 -19.31 -12.67 -7.69
CA GLU A 192 -20.23 -12.87 -6.57
C GLU A 192 -19.53 -13.60 -5.42
N PHE A 193 -19.57 -13.03 -4.23
CA PHE A 193 -18.98 -13.61 -3.03
C PHE A 193 -19.67 -13.11 -1.76
N GLU A 194 -19.17 -13.53 -0.62
CA GLU A 194 -19.61 -13.06 0.69
C GLU A 194 -18.49 -12.26 1.35
N GLY A 195 -18.82 -11.17 2.01
CA GLY A 195 -17.86 -10.33 2.72
C GLY A 195 -17.34 -11.02 3.98
N ASP A 196 -16.38 -11.92 3.85
CA ASP A 196 -15.74 -12.64 4.96
C ASP A 196 -14.35 -13.17 4.53
N PRO A 197 -13.31 -12.98 5.34
CA PRO A 197 -13.25 -12.33 6.66
C PRO A 197 -13.34 -10.79 6.59
N PHE A 198 -13.71 -10.16 7.72
CA PHE A 198 -13.56 -8.71 7.84
C PHE A 198 -12.07 -8.33 7.77
N GLY A 199 -11.80 -7.09 7.37
CA GLY A 199 -10.45 -6.57 7.29
C GLY A 199 -10.24 -5.60 6.12
N LEU A 200 -8.98 -5.29 5.90
CA LEU A 200 -8.50 -4.52 4.77
C LEU A 200 -8.03 -5.48 3.68
N HIS A 201 -8.69 -5.43 2.56
CA HIS A 201 -8.38 -6.21 1.36
C HIS A 201 -7.99 -5.29 0.22
N LEU A 202 -7.46 -5.85 -0.86
CA LEU A 202 -7.23 -5.14 -2.10
C LEU A 202 -7.77 -5.96 -3.27
N TYR A 203 -7.95 -5.29 -4.39
CA TYR A 203 -8.21 -5.92 -5.67
C TYR A 203 -7.29 -5.32 -6.75
N HIS A 204 -6.95 -6.11 -7.75
CA HIS A 204 -6.15 -5.68 -8.88
C HIS A 204 -6.41 -6.54 -10.11
N CYS A 205 -5.95 -6.07 -11.27
CA CYS A 205 -5.96 -6.89 -12.48
C CYS A 205 -4.95 -8.04 -12.37
N HIS A 206 -5.31 -9.21 -12.91
CA HIS A 206 -4.44 -10.40 -12.89
C HIS A 206 -4.12 -10.91 -14.31
N VAL A 207 -4.27 -10.08 -15.33
CA VAL A 207 -3.89 -10.42 -16.71
C VAL A 207 -2.39 -10.24 -16.90
N SER A 208 -1.75 -11.14 -17.64
CA SER A 208 -0.31 -11.05 -17.98
C SER A 208 -0.07 -10.00 -19.08
N PRO A 209 1.02 -9.20 -19.00
CA PRO A 209 2.07 -9.14 -17.97
C PRO A 209 1.58 -8.50 -16.67
N LEU A 210 1.49 -9.30 -15.59
CA LEU A 210 0.84 -8.91 -14.34
C LEU A 210 1.39 -7.60 -13.74
N ALA A 211 2.72 -7.50 -13.66
CA ALA A 211 3.38 -6.32 -13.12
C ALA A 211 3.03 -5.04 -13.90
N GLU A 212 2.92 -5.13 -15.24
CA GLU A 212 2.53 -3.97 -16.05
C GLU A 212 1.09 -3.53 -15.76
N HIS A 213 0.13 -4.49 -15.68
CA HIS A 213 -1.27 -4.18 -15.41
C HIS A 213 -1.45 -3.49 -14.06
N ILE A 214 -0.74 -3.93 -13.02
CA ILE A 214 -0.77 -3.30 -11.71
C ILE A 214 -0.05 -1.95 -11.75
N ALA A 215 1.17 -1.88 -12.27
CA ALA A 215 1.95 -0.64 -12.35
C ALA A 215 1.22 0.46 -13.14
N ARG A 216 0.40 0.09 -14.14
CA ARG A 216 -0.44 1.04 -14.90
C ARG A 216 -1.58 1.62 -14.09
N GLY A 217 -1.93 1.05 -12.91
CA GLY A 217 -2.93 1.63 -12.00
C GLY A 217 -4.17 0.78 -11.77
N LEU A 218 -4.23 -0.45 -12.29
CA LEU A 218 -5.37 -1.36 -12.10
C LEU A 218 -5.34 -2.05 -10.73
N TYR A 219 -5.54 -1.27 -9.68
CA TYR A 219 -5.68 -1.72 -8.29
C TYR A 219 -6.58 -0.79 -7.49
N GLY A 220 -7.12 -1.31 -6.41
CA GLY A 220 -7.92 -0.54 -5.46
C GLY A 220 -8.06 -1.27 -4.13
N THR A 221 -8.75 -0.64 -3.20
CA THR A 221 -8.91 -1.11 -1.83
C THR A 221 -10.32 -1.66 -1.63
N PHE A 222 -10.45 -2.75 -0.86
CA PHE A 222 -11.73 -3.29 -0.43
C PHE A 222 -11.73 -3.41 1.10
N ILE A 223 -12.67 -2.74 1.78
CA ILE A 223 -12.82 -2.78 3.23
C ILE A 223 -14.05 -3.60 3.58
N ILE A 224 -13.87 -4.61 4.42
CA ILE A 224 -14.96 -5.37 5.02
C ILE A 224 -14.97 -5.04 6.52
N ASP A 225 -15.95 -4.25 6.95
CA ASP A 225 -16.09 -3.89 8.35
C ASP A 225 -16.52 -5.10 9.19
N PRO A 226 -15.99 -5.29 10.42
CA PRO A 226 -16.50 -6.30 11.33
C PRO A 226 -17.97 -6.07 11.67
N LYS A 227 -18.71 -7.12 12.02
CA LYS A 227 -20.17 -7.05 12.31
C LYS A 227 -20.51 -6.00 13.35
N ASP A 228 -19.71 -5.93 14.41
CA ASP A 228 -19.93 -5.00 15.53
C ASP A 228 -19.25 -3.64 15.32
N GLY A 229 -18.59 -3.46 14.17
CA GLY A 229 -17.83 -2.25 13.84
C GLY A 229 -16.49 -2.15 14.55
N ARG A 230 -15.82 -1.02 14.35
CA ARG A 230 -14.65 -0.56 15.09
C ARG A 230 -15.01 0.73 15.82
N GLU A 231 -14.17 1.19 16.74
CA GLU A 231 -14.29 2.54 17.32
C GLU A 231 -14.41 3.59 16.21
N ASP A 232 -15.26 4.60 16.41
CA ASP A 232 -15.41 5.72 15.47
C ASP A 232 -14.07 6.45 15.32
N ALA A 233 -13.69 6.79 14.10
CA ALA A 233 -12.42 7.41 13.78
C ALA A 233 -12.53 8.37 12.58
N ASP A 234 -11.58 9.28 12.45
CA ASP A 234 -11.30 9.95 11.18
C ASP A 234 -10.57 8.95 10.28
N GLU A 235 -11.31 8.35 9.36
CA GLU A 235 -10.85 7.24 8.53
C GLU A 235 -10.29 7.74 7.21
N MET A 236 -9.20 7.13 6.76
CA MET A 236 -8.60 7.44 5.46
C MET A 236 -7.91 6.24 4.84
N VAL A 237 -7.89 6.19 3.51
CA VAL A 237 -7.17 5.18 2.72
C VAL A 237 -5.92 5.82 2.14
N MET A 238 -4.78 5.22 2.41
CA MET A 238 -3.51 5.59 1.81
C MET A 238 -2.98 4.40 1.00
N VAL A 239 -2.96 4.56 -0.31
CA VAL A 239 -2.32 3.60 -1.22
C VAL A 239 -0.95 4.13 -1.58
N MET A 240 0.07 3.35 -1.27
CA MET A 240 1.45 3.63 -1.66
C MET A 240 1.62 3.27 -3.13
N ASN A 241 1.75 4.29 -3.97
CA ASN A 241 1.88 4.16 -5.41
C ASN A 241 3.33 4.38 -5.87
N GLY A 242 3.68 3.76 -7.00
CA GLY A 242 4.87 4.06 -7.78
C GLY A 242 4.55 4.08 -9.27
N PHE A 243 5.27 4.89 -10.01
CA PHE A 243 5.09 5.02 -11.46
C PHE A 243 6.44 4.90 -12.17
N ASN A 244 6.57 3.84 -12.96
CA ASN A 244 7.69 3.64 -13.86
C ASN A 244 7.47 4.48 -15.12
N THR A 245 7.95 5.73 -15.09
CA THR A 245 7.76 6.68 -16.18
C THR A 245 8.73 6.49 -17.35
N ASN A 246 9.76 5.65 -17.16
CA ASN A 246 10.67 5.22 -18.22
C ASN A 246 10.13 4.03 -19.02
N PHE A 247 9.14 3.32 -18.47
CA PHE A 247 8.56 2.10 -19.06
C PHE A 247 9.57 0.97 -19.30
N ASP A 248 10.61 0.90 -18.48
CA ASP A 248 11.71 -0.09 -18.56
C ASP A 248 11.54 -1.26 -17.57
N ALA A 249 10.58 -1.16 -16.64
CA ALA A 249 10.35 -2.12 -15.56
C ALA A 249 11.55 -2.29 -14.58
N GLU A 250 12.50 -1.35 -14.57
CA GLU A 250 13.68 -1.40 -13.72
C GLU A 250 13.51 -0.67 -12.37
N GLY A 251 12.34 -0.05 -12.14
CA GLY A 251 12.01 0.69 -10.91
C GLY A 251 11.11 1.87 -11.20
N ASN A 252 10.64 2.54 -10.16
CA ASN A 252 9.77 3.68 -10.29
C ASN A 252 10.57 5.00 -10.20
N GLN A 253 10.17 6.02 -10.94
CA GLN A 253 10.76 7.35 -10.91
C GLN A 253 9.89 8.35 -10.14
N VAL A 254 8.63 8.00 -9.87
CA VAL A 254 7.68 8.79 -9.10
C VAL A 254 7.06 7.90 -8.04
N TYR A 255 7.01 8.38 -6.79
CA TYR A 255 6.31 7.71 -5.70
C TYR A 255 5.28 8.65 -5.12
N ALA A 256 4.16 8.11 -4.66
CA ALA A 256 3.06 8.94 -4.17
C ALA A 256 2.21 8.23 -3.11
N VAL A 257 1.45 9.02 -2.39
CA VAL A 257 0.24 8.58 -1.69
C VAL A 257 -0.95 8.98 -2.53
N ASN A 258 -1.76 8.00 -2.94
CA ASN A 258 -2.94 8.23 -3.76
C ASN A 258 -2.63 9.05 -5.02
N THR A 259 -1.58 8.64 -5.78
CA THR A 259 -1.27 9.01 -7.17
C THR A 259 -0.37 10.21 -7.38
N VAL A 260 -0.51 11.32 -6.63
CA VAL A 260 0.24 12.53 -6.93
C VAL A 260 1.40 12.71 -5.96
N ALA A 261 2.61 12.75 -6.51
CA ALA A 261 3.83 12.96 -5.74
C ALA A 261 3.79 14.27 -4.96
N PHE A 262 4.24 14.26 -3.71
CA PHE A 262 4.30 15.40 -2.78
C PHE A 262 2.95 16.09 -2.49
N HIS A 263 1.82 15.57 -2.96
CA HIS A 263 0.53 16.25 -2.80
C HIS A 263 0.27 16.67 -1.35
N HIS A 264 0.48 15.77 -0.40
CA HIS A 264 0.24 16.04 1.02
C HIS A 264 1.34 16.86 1.72
N THR A 265 2.37 17.28 1.00
CA THR A 265 3.30 18.32 1.48
C THR A 265 2.76 19.72 1.23
N GLU A 266 2.05 19.91 0.12
CA GLU A 266 1.41 21.16 -0.28
C GLU A 266 0.02 21.30 0.34
N GLU A 267 -0.76 20.21 0.36
CA GLU A 267 -2.07 20.12 1.00
C GLU A 267 -2.06 19.11 2.17
N PRO A 268 -1.63 19.54 3.38
CA PRO A 268 -1.58 18.66 4.54
C PRO A 268 -2.93 18.06 4.91
N ILE A 269 -2.91 16.82 5.39
CA ILE A 269 -4.10 16.11 5.85
C ILE A 269 -4.54 16.71 7.20
N ARG A 270 -5.70 17.34 7.23
CA ARG A 270 -6.22 17.95 8.45
C ARG A 270 -6.89 16.92 9.33
N VAL A 271 -6.49 16.90 10.61
CA VAL A 271 -7.05 16.04 11.65
C VAL A 271 -7.20 16.82 12.95
N LYS A 272 -8.04 16.35 13.86
CA LYS A 272 -8.25 17.01 15.14
C LYS A 272 -7.45 16.33 16.26
N ARG A 273 -6.94 17.15 17.17
CA ARG A 273 -6.23 16.68 18.36
C ARG A 273 -7.11 15.77 19.20
N GLY A 274 -6.59 14.64 19.60
CA GLY A 274 -7.26 13.68 20.50
C GLY A 274 -8.28 12.78 19.81
N GLU A 275 -8.75 13.09 18.59
CA GLU A 275 -9.60 12.19 17.83
C GLU A 275 -8.80 10.99 17.32
N LEU A 276 -9.44 9.83 17.21
CA LEU A 276 -8.82 8.64 16.63
C LEU A 276 -8.70 8.82 15.12
N VAL A 277 -7.49 8.67 14.60
CA VAL A 277 -7.21 8.60 13.17
C VAL A 277 -6.97 7.16 12.81
N ARG A 278 -7.66 6.66 11.78
CA ARG A 278 -7.49 5.31 11.23
C ARG A 278 -7.07 5.38 9.78
N ILE A 279 -5.90 4.83 9.48
CA ILE A 279 -5.35 4.74 8.13
C ILE A 279 -5.46 3.31 7.65
N TYR A 280 -6.14 3.10 6.55
CA TYR A 280 -6.11 1.88 5.77
C TYR A 280 -4.95 1.99 4.77
N LEU A 281 -3.81 1.40 5.13
CA LEU A 281 -2.57 1.50 4.37
C LEU A 281 -2.38 0.27 3.47
N VAL A 282 -2.18 0.51 2.17
CA VAL A 282 -1.97 -0.55 1.17
C VAL A 282 -0.69 -0.26 0.39
N ASN A 283 0.16 -1.26 0.20
CA ASN A 283 1.30 -1.17 -0.72
C ASN A 283 0.93 -1.79 -2.07
N ALA A 284 0.75 -0.94 -3.08
CA ALA A 284 0.45 -1.32 -4.47
C ALA A 284 1.63 -1.03 -5.42
N LEU A 285 2.85 -0.97 -4.88
CA LEU A 285 4.05 -0.80 -5.71
C LEU A 285 4.33 -2.07 -6.53
N GLU A 286 4.63 -1.86 -7.80
CA GLU A 286 5.33 -2.83 -8.63
C GLU A 286 6.76 -2.34 -8.91
N TYR A 287 7.63 -3.25 -9.32
CA TYR A 287 9.06 -3.05 -9.59
C TYR A 287 9.93 -2.73 -8.36
N ASP A 288 9.33 -2.47 -7.21
CA ASP A 288 10.02 -2.33 -5.92
C ASP A 288 9.47 -3.35 -4.91
N PRO A 289 10.32 -4.17 -4.26
CA PRO A 289 9.85 -5.30 -3.45
C PRO A 289 9.19 -4.88 -2.14
N ILE A 290 9.53 -3.70 -1.61
CA ILE A 290 9.05 -3.20 -0.32
C ILE A 290 8.82 -1.70 -0.34
N ASN A 291 7.93 -1.24 0.53
CA ASN A 291 7.83 0.16 0.94
C ASN A 291 7.65 0.25 2.46
N SER A 292 7.64 1.45 3.00
CA SER A 292 7.46 1.67 4.43
C SER A 292 6.62 2.92 4.67
N PHE A 293 5.99 2.98 5.84
CA PHE A 293 5.34 4.16 6.39
C PHE A 293 5.99 4.48 7.73
N HIS A 294 6.45 5.71 7.89
CA HIS A 294 6.94 6.26 9.14
C HIS A 294 6.21 7.55 9.47
N ILE A 295 5.90 7.77 10.77
CA ILE A 295 5.31 8.99 11.29
C ILE A 295 6.26 9.65 12.29
N HIS A 296 6.49 10.95 12.16
CA HIS A 296 7.28 11.73 13.09
C HIS A 296 6.49 12.04 14.37
N ALA A 297 7.19 12.02 15.51
CA ALA A 297 6.70 12.45 16.82
C ALA A 297 5.39 11.82 17.28
N ASN A 298 5.02 10.68 16.72
CA ASN A 298 3.86 9.89 17.11
C ASN A 298 4.13 8.40 16.96
N PHE A 299 3.25 7.57 17.52
CA PHE A 299 3.20 6.12 17.37
C PHE A 299 1.79 5.72 16.98
N PHE A 300 1.66 4.56 16.35
CA PHE A 300 0.37 3.98 15.99
C PHE A 300 0.27 2.52 16.42
N GLN A 301 -0.96 2.07 16.67
CA GLN A 301 -1.31 0.65 16.76
C GLN A 301 -1.38 0.10 15.34
N TYR A 302 -0.68 -1.01 15.09
CA TYR A 302 -0.65 -1.66 13.79
C TYR A 302 -1.43 -2.98 13.79
N TYR A 303 -2.34 -3.14 12.84
CA TYR A 303 -3.17 -4.33 12.63
C TYR A 303 -2.88 -4.90 11.23
N PRO A 304 -2.01 -5.91 11.09
CA PRO A 304 -1.75 -6.57 9.81
C PRO A 304 -3.05 -7.08 9.19
N THR A 305 -3.27 -6.78 7.89
CA THR A 305 -4.50 -7.09 7.15
C THR A 305 -5.80 -6.54 7.76
N GLY A 306 -5.78 -6.03 8.97
CA GLY A 306 -7.00 -5.58 9.67
C GLY A 306 -8.00 -6.67 10.00
N THR A 307 -7.66 -7.95 9.87
CA THR A 307 -8.52 -9.12 10.16
C THR A 307 -8.59 -9.46 11.66
N SER A 308 -7.95 -8.66 12.49
CA SER A 308 -8.01 -8.71 13.95
C SER A 308 -8.48 -7.37 14.51
N LEU A 309 -9.17 -7.41 15.66
CA LEU A 309 -9.52 -6.23 16.45
C LEU A 309 -8.46 -5.90 17.53
N SER A 310 -7.45 -6.76 17.66
CA SER A 310 -6.31 -6.52 18.54
C SER A 310 -5.10 -6.14 17.70
N PRO A 311 -4.38 -5.06 18.05
CA PRO A 311 -3.17 -4.68 17.33
C PRO A 311 -2.05 -5.69 17.62
N ASN A 312 -1.16 -5.85 16.62
CA ASN A 312 0.02 -6.69 16.78
C ASN A 312 1.20 -5.92 17.36
N GLU A 313 1.25 -4.61 17.08
CA GLU A 313 2.41 -3.79 17.39
C GLU A 313 2.00 -2.36 17.73
N PHE A 314 2.80 -1.70 18.56
CA PHE A 314 2.76 -0.27 18.78
C PHE A 314 4.09 0.31 18.33
N THR A 315 4.10 0.96 17.19
CA THR A 315 5.32 1.37 16.48
C THR A 315 5.13 2.73 15.78
N ASP A 316 6.21 3.32 15.32
CA ASP A 316 6.21 4.52 14.48
C ASP A 316 6.56 4.24 13.02
N THR A 317 6.95 2.98 12.73
CA THR A 317 7.38 2.57 11.39
C THR A 317 6.88 1.16 11.09
N VAL A 318 6.31 0.97 9.89
CA VAL A 318 5.95 -0.34 9.36
C VAL A 318 6.51 -0.53 7.96
N VAL A 319 6.99 -1.75 7.69
CA VAL A 319 7.46 -2.17 6.36
C VAL A 319 6.42 -3.09 5.75
N LEU A 320 6.06 -2.82 4.50
CA LEU A 320 5.10 -3.60 3.72
C LEU A 320 5.76 -4.09 2.43
N GLY A 321 5.71 -5.39 2.18
CA GLY A 321 6.00 -5.96 0.86
C GLY A 321 4.90 -5.65 -0.16
N GLN A 322 5.11 -6.04 -1.42
CA GLN A 322 4.11 -5.91 -2.49
C GLN A 322 2.78 -6.57 -2.07
N ALA A 323 1.66 -5.90 -2.34
CA ALA A 323 0.31 -6.32 -1.98
C ALA A 323 0.04 -6.46 -0.46
N GLN A 324 1.02 -6.17 0.42
CA GLN A 324 0.76 -6.11 1.85
C GLN A 324 -0.01 -4.84 2.23
N ARG A 325 -0.74 -4.96 3.31
CA ARG A 325 -1.64 -3.92 3.82
C ARG A 325 -1.84 -4.05 5.32
N GLY A 326 -2.28 -2.97 5.95
CA GLY A 326 -2.62 -2.97 7.37
C GLY A 326 -3.37 -1.72 7.79
N ILE A 327 -3.96 -1.78 8.97
CA ILE A 327 -4.64 -0.63 9.57
C ILE A 327 -3.69 -0.01 10.59
N LEU A 328 -3.54 1.31 10.55
CA LEU A 328 -2.81 2.11 11.52
C LEU A 328 -3.81 2.94 12.31
N GLU A 329 -3.77 2.87 13.64
CA GLU A 329 -4.62 3.69 14.51
C GLU A 329 -3.78 4.54 15.45
N MET A 330 -4.02 5.85 15.46
CA MET A 330 -3.28 6.79 16.28
C MET A 330 -4.13 7.98 16.76
N ARG A 331 -3.65 8.65 17.81
CA ARG A 331 -4.19 9.93 18.28
C ARG A 331 -3.05 10.93 18.42
N PHE A 332 -3.26 12.13 17.93
CA PHE A 332 -2.29 13.22 18.11
C PHE A 332 -2.55 13.95 19.42
N ARG A 333 -1.55 14.00 20.29
CA ARG A 333 -1.67 14.65 21.62
C ARG A 333 -1.47 16.15 21.58
N HIS A 334 -0.77 16.65 20.56
CA HIS A 334 -0.38 18.05 20.43
C HIS A 334 -0.83 18.60 19.09
N PRO A 335 -1.17 19.90 18.99
CA PRO A 335 -1.39 20.56 17.69
C PRO A 335 -0.03 20.74 16.98
N GLY A 336 -0.09 20.93 15.66
CA GLY A 336 1.10 21.17 14.84
C GLY A 336 1.13 20.31 13.58
N ARG A 337 2.26 20.38 12.89
CA ARG A 337 2.49 19.59 11.66
C ARG A 337 3.35 18.38 11.99
N PHE A 338 2.88 17.21 11.58
CA PHE A 338 3.53 15.92 11.79
C PHE A 338 3.85 15.30 10.44
N MET A 339 5.12 15.13 10.13
CA MET A 339 5.55 14.53 8.87
C MET A 339 5.27 13.02 8.87
N PHE A 340 4.85 12.49 7.73
CA PHE A 340 4.92 11.07 7.42
C PHE A 340 5.65 10.87 6.09
N HIS A 341 6.35 9.76 5.96
CA HIS A 341 7.08 9.45 4.73
C HIS A 341 7.49 7.97 4.65
N ALA A 342 7.88 7.54 3.46
CA ALA A 342 8.59 6.28 3.29
C ALA A 342 9.96 6.35 3.99
N HIS A 343 10.31 5.36 4.80
CA HIS A 343 11.64 5.32 5.43
C HIS A 343 12.73 4.76 4.49
N LYS A 344 12.37 4.28 3.30
CA LYS A 344 13.27 4.21 2.16
C LYS A 344 13.37 5.63 1.59
N THR A 345 14.45 6.32 1.92
CA THR A 345 14.62 7.77 1.70
C THR A 345 14.45 8.19 0.24
N GLU A 346 14.91 7.38 -0.70
CA GLU A 346 14.70 7.60 -2.12
C GLU A 346 13.21 7.75 -2.48
N PHE A 347 12.31 6.94 -1.92
CA PHE A 347 10.88 7.05 -2.18
C PHE A 347 10.28 8.33 -1.61
N ALA A 348 10.77 8.77 -0.43
CA ALA A 348 10.37 10.05 0.15
C ALA A 348 10.85 11.22 -0.71
N GLU A 349 12.08 11.19 -1.19
CA GLU A 349 12.67 12.21 -2.05
C GLU A 349 12.03 12.28 -3.44
N LEU A 350 11.42 11.20 -3.88
CA LEU A 350 10.71 11.09 -5.16
C LEU A 350 9.18 11.21 -5.03
N GLY A 351 8.68 11.62 -3.84
CA GLY A 351 7.28 12.06 -3.71
C GLY A 351 6.43 11.39 -2.65
N TRP A 352 6.87 10.27 -2.04
CA TRP A 352 6.11 9.56 -1.04
C TRP A 352 6.31 10.15 0.35
N MET A 353 5.76 11.34 0.58
CA MET A 353 5.77 12.04 1.86
C MET A 353 4.61 13.03 1.98
N GLY A 354 4.31 13.44 3.20
CA GLY A 354 3.28 14.43 3.48
C GLY A 354 3.27 14.88 4.94
N PHE A 355 2.24 15.62 5.30
CA PHE A 355 2.03 16.10 6.66
C PHE A 355 0.60 15.87 7.12
N PHE A 356 0.45 15.54 8.40
CA PHE A 356 -0.79 15.80 9.15
C PHE A 356 -0.72 17.19 9.75
N GLU A 357 -1.79 17.97 9.58
CA GLU A 357 -1.99 19.25 10.26
C GLU A 357 -3.03 19.07 11.36
N VAL A 358 -2.57 19.11 12.60
CA VAL A 358 -3.38 18.83 13.79
C VAL A 358 -3.82 20.12 14.44
N SER A 359 -5.14 20.32 14.57
CA SER A 359 -5.76 21.49 15.20
C SER A 359 -6.48 21.17 16.53
#